data_45b6cb526f28b252a21b7b1e17de49af
#
_entry.id   45b6cb526f28b252a21b7b1e17de49af
#
_cell.length_a   1.000
_cell.length_b   1.000
_cell.length_c   1.000
_cell.angle_alpha   90.00
_cell.angle_beta   90.00
_cell.angle_gamma   90.00
#
_symmetry.space_group_name_H-M   'P 1'
#
loop_
_entity.id
_entity.type
_entity.pdbx_description
1 polymer ?
#
loop_
_entity_poly.entity_id
_entity_poly.type
_entity_poly.pdbx_seq_one_letter_code
_entity_poly.pdbx_strand_id
1 'polypeptide(L)'
;MTFANPFEVIVVGGGHAGTEAALAAARMGLRTLLLTQSIDSLGQMSCNPAIGGIGKGHLVREIDALGGAMARATDHAGIQFRTLNASKGPAVRATRAQADRQLYKRAIRRMLENQPKLSLFQQEVADLALEGSRVVGVTTVTGITFRARAVVLTVGTFLAGRIHVGLDQYAGGRSGDPPSERLAARLRELPFRVGRLKTGTPPRLDGRTIDFSVMTPQAGDEPCPVFSFLGRASEHPRQVNCFITKTNERTHGIIRAASSRSPMFTGVIEGVGPRYCPSVEDKVFRFADKSSHQIFVEPEGLDTHEIYPNGISTSLPFDVQQAFVRSIAGFENAHLTRPGYAIEYDFFDARDLCASLETKHLSGLYFAGQINGTTGYEEAAAQGLVAGINAGLAAQGKMPWTPKRSEAYLGVLIDDLVTRGTREPYRMFTSRAEHRLLLREDNADLRLTPVGRELGLIDAERWTLFDEKRRLIESAAVIDGVGMDDRLPPQLTAEAEARVKYAGYIERQEQEVERQRRNEETPLPADLDYAALTGLSHEVRQQLSQVRPGTIGQAGRIPGVTPAAVSILLVHLKKRSLTGRSRVA
;
A
#
# COMPACT_ATOMS: atom_id res chain seq x y z
N MET A 1 -8.10 32.38 -10.23
CA MET A 1 -7.95 32.97 -8.87
C MET A 1 -6.81 32.23 -8.15
N THR A 2 -5.86 32.98 -7.60
CA THR A 2 -4.75 32.40 -6.83
C THR A 2 -5.01 32.63 -5.35
N PHE A 3 -4.86 31.61 -4.52
CA PHE A 3 -4.97 31.75 -3.07
C PHE A 3 -3.80 32.60 -2.56
N ALA A 4 -4.07 33.62 -1.74
CA ALA A 4 -3.09 34.61 -1.31
C ALA A 4 -1.95 34.05 -0.45
N ASN A 5 -2.18 32.94 0.29
CA ASN A 5 -1.16 32.29 1.13
C ASN A 5 -0.80 30.92 0.56
N PRO A 6 0.44 30.70 0.09
CA PRO A 6 0.87 29.41 -0.42
C PRO A 6 0.89 28.36 0.70
N PHE A 7 0.49 27.13 0.37
CA PHE A 7 0.71 25.97 1.20
C PHE A 7 2.17 25.51 1.12
N GLU A 8 2.60 24.69 2.05
CA GLU A 8 3.94 24.08 2.00
C GLU A 8 3.86 22.74 1.27
N VAL A 9 2.80 21.95 1.53
CA VAL A 9 2.52 20.69 0.84
C VAL A 9 1.07 20.67 0.37
N ILE A 10 0.85 20.21 -0.87
CA ILE A 10 -0.47 19.87 -1.40
C ILE A 10 -0.51 18.36 -1.64
N VAL A 11 -1.58 17.71 -1.18
CA VAL A 11 -1.88 16.30 -1.46
C VAL A 11 -3.13 16.22 -2.30
N VAL A 12 -3.09 15.48 -3.40
CA VAL A 12 -4.20 15.30 -4.34
C VAL A 12 -4.73 13.87 -4.24
N GLY A 13 -5.98 13.73 -3.79
CA GLY A 13 -6.65 12.45 -3.59
C GLY A 13 -6.85 12.10 -2.12
N GLY A 14 -8.09 11.77 -1.73
CA GLY A 14 -8.50 11.48 -0.34
C GLY A 14 -8.57 10.00 0.02
N GLY A 15 -7.88 9.11 -0.75
CA GLY A 15 -7.74 7.69 -0.45
C GLY A 15 -6.71 7.41 0.64
N HIS A 16 -6.37 6.13 0.85
CA HIS A 16 -5.45 5.71 1.92
C HIS A 16 -4.07 6.35 1.82
N ALA A 17 -3.53 6.49 0.60
CA ALA A 17 -2.25 7.18 0.40
C ALA A 17 -2.34 8.68 0.74
N GLY A 18 -3.37 9.35 0.26
CA GLY A 18 -3.55 10.78 0.51
C GLY A 18 -3.82 11.11 1.97
N THR A 19 -4.57 10.27 2.65
CA THR A 19 -4.83 10.39 4.09
C THR A 19 -3.51 10.38 4.89
N GLU A 20 -2.67 9.37 4.67
CA GLU A 20 -1.41 9.25 5.38
C GLU A 20 -0.42 10.36 4.99
N ALA A 21 -0.35 10.73 3.71
CA ALA A 21 0.53 11.81 3.24
C ALA A 21 0.16 13.17 3.86
N ALA A 22 -1.14 13.50 3.87
CA ALA A 22 -1.62 14.76 4.41
C ALA A 22 -1.42 14.87 5.93
N LEU A 23 -1.73 13.78 6.66
CA LEU A 23 -1.51 13.73 8.11
C LEU A 23 -0.02 13.80 8.45
N ALA A 24 0.85 13.12 7.72
CA ALA A 24 2.30 13.16 7.95
C ALA A 24 2.85 14.58 7.80
N ALA A 25 2.58 15.24 6.66
CA ALA A 25 3.06 16.59 6.42
C ALA A 25 2.53 17.60 7.46
N ALA A 26 1.24 17.50 7.83
CA ALA A 26 0.62 18.37 8.83
C ALA A 26 1.19 18.16 10.24
N ARG A 27 1.46 16.91 10.66
CA ARG A 27 2.10 16.58 11.95
C ARG A 27 3.52 17.10 12.06
N MET A 28 4.26 17.13 10.95
CA MET A 28 5.58 17.79 10.87
C MET A 28 5.51 19.32 10.99
N GLY A 29 4.30 19.89 11.21
CA GLY A 29 4.08 21.32 11.42
C GLY A 29 3.85 22.14 10.15
N LEU A 30 3.72 21.50 8.98
CA LEU A 30 3.59 22.17 7.68
C LEU A 30 2.14 22.52 7.36
N ARG A 31 1.91 23.69 6.75
CA ARG A 31 0.62 24.05 6.20
C ARG A 31 0.31 23.18 5.00
N THR A 32 -0.60 22.24 5.19
CA THR A 32 -0.93 21.19 4.22
C THR A 32 -2.35 21.38 3.69
N LEU A 33 -2.53 21.18 2.39
CA LEU A 33 -3.83 21.15 1.74
C LEU A 33 -4.08 19.74 1.19
N LEU A 34 -5.20 19.13 1.55
CA LEU A 34 -5.71 17.92 0.91
C LEU A 34 -6.84 18.27 -0.04
N LEU A 35 -6.62 18.06 -1.34
CA LEU A 35 -7.60 18.22 -2.41
C LEU A 35 -8.22 16.87 -2.75
N THR A 36 -9.54 16.81 -2.78
CA THR A 36 -10.29 15.59 -3.14
C THR A 36 -11.50 15.92 -4.00
N GLN A 37 -11.93 15.01 -4.85
CA GLN A 37 -13.18 15.15 -5.60
C GLN A 37 -14.41 15.17 -4.69
N SER A 38 -14.35 14.43 -3.55
CA SER A 38 -15.43 14.37 -2.57
C SER A 38 -14.87 14.20 -1.16
N ILE A 39 -15.22 15.11 -0.26
CA ILE A 39 -14.91 15.02 1.17
C ILE A 39 -15.66 13.84 1.80
N ASP A 40 -16.85 13.51 1.31
CA ASP A 40 -17.67 12.41 1.83
C ASP A 40 -17.08 11.02 1.52
N SER A 41 -16.11 10.94 0.60
CA SER A 41 -15.41 9.69 0.25
C SER A 41 -14.00 9.58 0.83
N LEU A 42 -13.61 10.46 1.76
CA LEU A 42 -12.31 10.35 2.44
C LEU A 42 -12.15 9.00 3.14
N GLY A 43 -11.03 8.32 2.90
CA GLY A 43 -10.75 6.98 3.45
C GLY A 43 -11.65 5.85 2.90
N GLN A 44 -12.35 6.07 1.79
CA GLN A 44 -13.26 5.07 1.21
C GLN A 44 -12.54 3.78 0.84
N MET A 45 -13.04 2.66 1.36
CA MET A 45 -12.66 1.31 0.97
C MET A 45 -13.43 0.89 -0.28
N SER A 46 -12.82 0.97 -1.45
CA SER A 46 -13.50 0.72 -2.74
C SER A 46 -13.73 -0.76 -3.06
N CYS A 47 -12.88 -1.63 -2.51
CA CYS A 47 -12.92 -3.08 -2.71
C CYS A 47 -13.30 -3.78 -1.38
N ASN A 48 -12.69 -4.89 -1.02
CA ASN A 48 -12.93 -5.58 0.24
C ASN A 48 -12.70 -4.63 1.44
N PRO A 49 -13.65 -4.46 2.37
CA PRO A 49 -13.45 -3.67 3.58
C PRO A 49 -12.63 -4.42 4.62
N ALA A 50 -11.41 -4.81 4.24
CA ALA A 50 -10.48 -5.51 5.11
C ALA A 50 -9.11 -4.84 5.08
N ILE A 51 -8.48 -4.76 6.25
CA ILE A 51 -7.12 -4.23 6.44
C ILE A 51 -6.24 -5.33 7.00
N GLY A 52 -4.98 -5.39 6.52
CA GLY A 52 -3.98 -6.33 6.99
C GLY A 52 -3.95 -7.65 6.23
N GLY A 53 -3.43 -8.69 6.88
CA GLY A 53 -3.10 -9.97 6.29
C GLY A 53 -1.60 -10.14 6.04
N ILE A 54 -1.19 -11.27 5.47
CA ILE A 54 0.22 -11.67 5.34
C ILE A 54 1.02 -10.63 4.54
N GLY A 55 2.05 -10.06 5.15
CA GLY A 55 2.87 -8.97 4.61
C GLY A 55 2.22 -7.59 4.75
N LYS A 56 0.91 -7.50 4.64
CA LYS A 56 0.14 -6.25 4.73
C LYS A 56 -0.05 -5.77 6.16
N GLY A 57 -0.34 -6.68 7.09
CA GLY A 57 -0.39 -6.37 8.52
C GLY A 57 0.93 -5.78 9.02
N HIS A 58 2.07 -6.27 8.50
CA HIS A 58 3.39 -5.70 8.79
C HIS A 58 3.48 -4.23 8.36
N LEU A 59 3.00 -3.88 7.14
CA LEU A 59 2.92 -2.48 6.69
C LEU A 59 2.04 -1.63 7.61
N VAL A 60 0.87 -2.14 8.00
CA VAL A 60 -0.06 -1.41 8.90
C VAL A 60 0.60 -1.09 10.24
N ARG A 61 1.32 -2.06 10.82
CA ARG A 61 2.06 -1.87 12.07
C ARG A 61 3.21 -0.85 11.93
N GLU A 62 3.91 -0.86 10.81
CA GLU A 62 4.98 0.10 10.53
C GLU A 62 4.43 1.52 10.29
N ILE A 63 3.29 1.63 9.59
CA ILE A 63 2.56 2.89 9.43
C ILE A 63 2.15 3.43 10.81
N ASP A 64 1.58 2.59 11.67
CA ASP A 64 1.19 2.97 13.02
C ASP A 64 2.39 3.40 13.88
N ALA A 65 3.49 2.65 13.83
CA ALA A 65 4.72 2.97 14.55
C ALA A 65 5.29 4.35 14.21
N LEU A 66 5.09 4.79 12.97
CA LEU A 66 5.44 6.14 12.49
C LEU A 66 4.31 7.17 12.72
N GLY A 67 3.28 6.82 13.49
CA GLY A 67 2.19 7.72 13.81
C GLY A 67 1.08 7.81 12.76
N GLY A 68 1.00 6.87 11.80
CA GLY A 68 -0.07 6.84 10.79
C GLY A 68 -1.46 6.60 11.36
N ALA A 69 -2.48 6.75 10.52
CA ALA A 69 -3.89 6.72 10.91
C ALA A 69 -4.55 5.35 10.70
N MET A 70 -4.07 4.55 9.74
CA MET A 70 -4.76 3.34 9.27
C MET A 70 -5.07 2.34 10.38
N ALA A 71 -4.10 2.04 11.26
CA ALA A 71 -4.28 1.07 12.35
C ALA A 71 -5.33 1.55 13.36
N ARG A 72 -5.26 2.82 13.80
CA ARG A 72 -6.24 3.43 14.71
C ARG A 72 -7.65 3.43 14.11
N ALA A 73 -7.77 3.81 12.84
CA ALA A 73 -9.05 3.78 12.15
C ALA A 73 -9.59 2.35 12.04
N THR A 74 -8.71 1.36 11.87
CA THR A 74 -9.08 -0.05 11.80
C THR A 74 -9.55 -0.57 13.15
N ASP A 75 -8.91 -0.21 14.26
CA ASP A 75 -9.36 -0.60 15.60
C ASP A 75 -10.77 -0.03 15.92
N HIS A 76 -11.06 1.20 15.50
CA HIS A 76 -12.39 1.80 15.67
C HIS A 76 -13.46 1.28 14.67
N ALA A 77 -13.09 0.53 13.68
CA ALA A 77 -14.00 0.07 12.62
C ALA A 77 -14.00 -1.44 12.41
N GLY A 78 -13.08 -2.18 13.00
CA GLY A 78 -12.91 -3.61 12.80
C GLY A 78 -14.03 -4.42 13.47
N ILE A 79 -14.75 -5.17 12.67
CA ILE A 79 -15.90 -5.99 13.09
C ILE A 79 -15.60 -7.48 13.16
N GLN A 80 -14.41 -7.89 12.73
CA GLN A 80 -13.85 -9.22 12.92
C GLN A 80 -12.33 -9.13 12.83
N PHE A 81 -11.61 -9.67 13.80
CA PHE A 81 -10.14 -9.70 13.81
C PHE A 81 -9.62 -11.12 13.81
N ARG A 82 -8.53 -11.34 13.06
CA ARG A 82 -7.83 -12.63 13.02
C ARG A 82 -6.32 -12.47 12.90
N THR A 83 -5.58 -13.35 13.56
CA THR A 83 -4.14 -13.51 13.38
C THR A 83 -3.88 -14.63 12.38
N LEU A 84 -3.50 -14.29 11.19
CA LEU A 84 -3.13 -15.25 10.15
C LEU A 84 -1.75 -15.85 10.43
N ASN A 85 -1.54 -17.12 10.06
CA ASN A 85 -0.29 -17.84 10.30
C ASN A 85 0.13 -17.90 11.78
N ALA A 86 -0.79 -17.87 12.73
CA ALA A 86 -0.49 -17.89 14.16
C ALA A 86 0.44 -19.07 14.57
N SER A 87 0.26 -20.24 13.96
CA SER A 87 1.07 -21.45 14.21
C SER A 87 2.42 -21.48 13.48
N LYS A 88 2.69 -20.57 12.51
CA LYS A 88 3.89 -20.61 11.65
C LYS A 88 5.08 -19.79 12.17
N GLY A 89 4.90 -19.09 13.28
CA GLY A 89 5.93 -18.29 13.91
C GLY A 89 5.86 -16.80 13.62
N PRO A 90 6.58 -15.97 14.42
CA PRO A 90 6.41 -14.52 14.49
C PRO A 90 6.78 -13.78 13.19
N ALA A 91 7.75 -14.29 12.42
CA ALA A 91 8.20 -13.66 11.17
C ALA A 91 7.12 -13.58 10.07
N VAL A 92 6.04 -14.36 10.20
CA VAL A 92 4.97 -14.45 9.19
C VAL A 92 3.57 -14.35 9.79
N ARG A 93 3.45 -14.20 11.12
CA ARG A 93 2.17 -13.87 11.78
C ARG A 93 1.71 -12.54 11.25
N ALA A 94 0.41 -12.42 10.99
CA ALA A 94 -0.13 -11.21 10.40
C ALA A 94 -1.57 -10.97 10.86
N THR A 95 -1.81 -9.80 11.44
CA THR A 95 -3.13 -9.34 11.84
C THR A 95 -3.96 -8.98 10.61
N ARG A 96 -5.23 -9.36 10.60
CA ARG A 96 -6.23 -8.98 9.61
C ARG A 96 -7.53 -8.60 10.30
N ALA A 97 -8.13 -7.50 9.89
CA ALA A 97 -9.45 -7.08 10.33
C ALA A 97 -10.40 -6.93 9.13
N GLN A 98 -11.61 -7.45 9.26
CA GLN A 98 -12.76 -7.02 8.46
C GLN A 98 -13.31 -5.77 9.09
N ALA A 99 -13.56 -4.72 8.33
CA ALA A 99 -13.97 -3.42 8.83
C ALA A 99 -15.38 -3.02 8.36
N ASP A 100 -16.08 -2.27 9.20
CA ASP A 100 -17.24 -1.50 8.79
C ASP A 100 -16.78 -0.29 7.98
N ARG A 101 -17.23 -0.18 6.72
CA ARG A 101 -16.83 0.90 5.80
C ARG A 101 -17.18 2.27 6.32
N GLN A 102 -18.34 2.42 6.96
CA GLN A 102 -18.82 3.72 7.42
C GLN A 102 -18.06 4.16 8.67
N LEU A 103 -17.82 3.23 9.60
CA LEU A 103 -17.02 3.50 10.79
C LEU A 103 -15.58 3.87 10.41
N TYR A 104 -14.98 3.15 9.45
CA TYR A 104 -13.63 3.46 8.97
C TYR A 104 -13.55 4.86 8.34
N LYS A 105 -14.44 5.17 7.41
CA LYS A 105 -14.52 6.52 6.82
C LYS A 105 -14.70 7.61 7.86
N ARG A 106 -15.62 7.38 8.81
CA ARG A 106 -15.87 8.33 9.91
C ARG A 106 -14.63 8.56 10.76
N ALA A 107 -13.89 7.49 11.09
CA ALA A 107 -12.65 7.59 11.85
C ALA A 107 -11.59 8.40 11.08
N ILE A 108 -11.35 8.08 9.80
CA ILE A 108 -10.41 8.81 8.95
C ILE A 108 -10.79 10.28 8.80
N ARG A 109 -12.06 10.56 8.49
CA ARG A 109 -12.56 11.94 8.35
C ARG A 109 -12.34 12.75 9.62
N ARG A 110 -12.68 12.17 10.79
CA ARG A 110 -12.46 12.81 12.09
C ARG A 110 -10.99 13.14 12.33
N MET A 111 -10.06 12.23 11.99
CA MET A 111 -8.63 12.46 12.13
C MET A 111 -8.15 13.60 11.23
N LEU A 112 -8.59 13.64 9.96
CA LEU A 112 -8.23 14.69 9.02
C LEU A 112 -8.77 16.06 9.41
N GLU A 113 -10.04 16.15 9.78
CA GLU A 113 -10.70 17.42 10.14
C GLU A 113 -10.14 18.03 11.44
N ASN A 114 -9.65 17.20 12.36
CA ASN A 114 -9.09 17.66 13.64
C ASN A 114 -7.55 17.79 13.63
N GLN A 115 -6.88 17.52 12.48
CA GLN A 115 -5.44 17.67 12.40
C GLN A 115 -5.04 19.14 12.26
N PRO A 116 -4.31 19.72 13.22
CA PRO A 116 -3.76 21.08 13.09
C PRO A 116 -2.91 21.22 11.82
N LYS A 117 -2.92 22.40 11.20
CA LYS A 117 -2.18 22.70 9.95
C LYS A 117 -2.69 21.99 8.69
N LEU A 118 -3.74 21.18 8.76
CA LEU A 118 -4.36 20.54 7.61
C LEU A 118 -5.64 21.28 7.21
N SER A 119 -5.75 21.60 5.91
CA SER A 119 -6.95 22.14 5.28
C SER A 119 -7.48 21.13 4.26
N LEU A 120 -8.79 20.95 4.23
CA LEU A 120 -9.47 20.11 3.24
C LEU A 120 -10.16 21.01 2.20
N PHE A 121 -10.11 20.62 0.92
CA PHE A 121 -10.81 21.34 -0.13
C PHE A 121 -11.37 20.37 -1.17
N GLN A 122 -12.67 20.50 -1.44
CA GLN A 122 -13.35 19.64 -2.40
C GLN A 122 -13.31 20.24 -3.79
N GLN A 123 -12.39 19.75 -4.61
CA GLN A 123 -12.31 20.02 -6.05
C GLN A 123 -11.44 18.96 -6.71
N GLU A 124 -11.77 18.64 -7.96
CA GLU A 124 -10.91 17.84 -8.82
C GLU A 124 -9.72 18.69 -9.30
N VAL A 125 -8.52 18.11 -9.26
CA VAL A 125 -7.32 18.71 -9.85
C VAL A 125 -7.25 18.32 -11.33
N ALA A 126 -7.10 19.35 -12.19
CA ALA A 126 -7.03 19.20 -13.63
C ALA A 126 -5.61 19.32 -14.19
N ASP A 127 -4.74 20.08 -13.52
CA ASP A 127 -3.41 20.41 -14.05
C ASP A 127 -2.40 20.66 -12.93
N LEU A 128 -1.11 20.57 -13.29
CA LEU A 128 0.04 20.92 -12.46
C LEU A 128 0.54 22.32 -12.85
N ALA A 129 0.73 23.18 -11.86
CA ALA A 129 1.42 24.45 -12.06
C ALA A 129 2.94 24.21 -12.07
N LEU A 130 3.61 24.54 -13.18
CA LEU A 130 5.03 24.30 -13.38
C LEU A 130 5.81 25.61 -13.52
N GLU A 131 7.02 25.66 -12.97
CA GLU A 131 8.05 26.66 -13.23
C GLU A 131 9.32 25.91 -13.69
N GLY A 132 9.55 25.87 -15.00
CA GLY A 132 10.58 25.02 -15.60
C GLY A 132 10.34 23.53 -15.30
N SER A 133 11.31 22.86 -14.71
CA SER A 133 11.22 21.46 -14.27
C SER A 133 10.75 21.30 -12.82
N ARG A 134 10.12 22.31 -12.23
CA ARG A 134 9.63 22.28 -10.86
C ARG A 134 8.11 22.41 -10.80
N VAL A 135 7.47 21.57 -9.99
CA VAL A 135 6.06 21.73 -9.63
C VAL A 135 5.95 22.75 -8.51
N VAL A 136 5.10 23.78 -8.71
CA VAL A 136 4.87 24.87 -7.76
C VAL A 136 3.42 24.98 -7.31
N GLY A 137 2.59 24.00 -7.65
CA GLY A 137 1.19 23.93 -7.25
C GLY A 137 0.34 23.10 -8.19
N VAL A 138 -0.98 23.25 -8.05
CA VAL A 138 -2.00 22.57 -8.85
C VAL A 138 -3.13 23.52 -9.24
N THR A 139 -3.79 23.21 -10.36
CA THR A 139 -4.97 23.94 -10.82
C THR A 139 -6.17 22.99 -10.88
N THR A 140 -7.30 23.42 -10.31
CA THR A 140 -8.53 22.65 -10.30
C THR A 140 -9.32 22.78 -11.60
N VAL A 141 -10.33 21.93 -11.80
CA VAL A 141 -11.21 21.96 -12.98
C VAL A 141 -11.97 23.30 -13.14
N THR A 142 -12.18 24.03 -12.04
CA THR A 142 -12.82 25.36 -12.04
C THR A 142 -11.82 26.53 -12.19
N GLY A 143 -10.52 26.23 -12.42
CA GLY A 143 -9.49 27.23 -12.64
C GLY A 143 -8.92 27.87 -11.36
N ILE A 144 -9.20 27.31 -10.18
CA ILE A 144 -8.56 27.74 -8.93
C ILE A 144 -7.15 27.17 -8.87
N THR A 145 -6.15 28.02 -8.69
CA THR A 145 -4.75 27.61 -8.55
C THR A 145 -4.30 27.72 -7.10
N PHE A 146 -3.82 26.60 -6.56
CA PHE A 146 -3.19 26.53 -5.25
C PHE A 146 -1.68 26.37 -5.43
N ARG A 147 -0.89 27.20 -4.76
CA ARG A 147 0.58 27.14 -4.81
C ARG A 147 1.12 26.39 -3.60
N ALA A 148 2.19 25.60 -3.83
CA ALA A 148 2.91 24.88 -2.78
C ALA A 148 4.38 24.65 -3.15
N ARG A 149 5.19 24.28 -2.14
CA ARG A 149 6.59 23.89 -2.36
C ARG A 149 6.72 22.44 -2.85
N ALA A 150 5.77 21.58 -2.49
CA ALA A 150 5.71 20.18 -2.90
C ALA A 150 4.27 19.72 -3.13
N VAL A 151 4.08 18.81 -4.08
CA VAL A 151 2.79 18.21 -4.45
C VAL A 151 2.91 16.69 -4.42
N VAL A 152 1.97 16.02 -3.74
CA VAL A 152 1.86 14.56 -3.68
C VAL A 152 0.61 14.11 -4.42
N LEU A 153 0.76 13.32 -5.50
CA LEU A 153 -0.36 12.74 -6.25
C LEU A 153 -0.69 11.34 -5.73
N THR A 154 -1.94 11.15 -5.33
CA THR A 154 -2.44 9.88 -4.75
C THR A 154 -3.77 9.46 -5.37
N VAL A 155 -3.91 9.60 -6.67
CA VAL A 155 -5.17 9.62 -7.42
C VAL A 155 -5.84 8.26 -7.65
N GLY A 156 -5.24 7.16 -7.23
CA GLY A 156 -5.87 5.83 -7.24
C GLY A 156 -6.27 5.33 -8.64
N THR A 157 -7.45 4.73 -8.75
CA THR A 157 -8.00 4.18 -9.99
C THR A 157 -8.67 5.23 -10.89
N PHE A 158 -8.50 6.53 -10.59
CA PHE A 158 -9.25 7.60 -11.25
C PHE A 158 -8.58 8.11 -12.53
N LEU A 159 -7.25 7.96 -12.70
CA LEU A 159 -6.53 8.43 -13.89
C LEU A 159 -6.98 7.68 -15.14
N ALA A 160 -7.70 8.37 -16.02
CA ALA A 160 -8.33 7.80 -17.21
C ALA A 160 -9.06 6.48 -16.90
N GLY A 161 -9.77 6.46 -15.77
CA GLY A 161 -10.47 5.30 -15.24
C GLY A 161 -11.61 4.87 -16.15
N ARG A 162 -11.70 3.55 -16.45
CA ARG A 162 -12.74 2.95 -17.28
C ARG A 162 -13.29 1.71 -16.62
N ILE A 163 -14.59 1.67 -16.41
CA ILE A 163 -15.33 0.57 -15.79
C ILE A 163 -15.88 -0.34 -16.88
N HIS A 164 -15.78 -1.66 -16.66
CA HIS A 164 -16.24 -2.70 -17.56
C HIS A 164 -17.20 -3.66 -16.84
N VAL A 165 -18.38 -3.88 -17.42
CA VAL A 165 -19.38 -4.89 -17.02
C VAL A 165 -19.81 -5.62 -18.28
N GLY A 166 -19.30 -6.83 -18.49
CA GLY A 166 -19.38 -7.47 -19.80
C GLY A 166 -18.64 -6.63 -20.85
N LEU A 167 -19.23 -6.51 -22.03
CA LEU A 167 -18.66 -5.70 -23.11
C LEU A 167 -19.03 -4.22 -22.99
N ASP A 168 -19.93 -3.86 -22.07
CA ASP A 168 -20.26 -2.48 -21.78
C ASP A 168 -19.15 -1.79 -20.98
N GLN A 169 -18.83 -0.56 -21.35
CA GLN A 169 -17.79 0.23 -20.70
C GLN A 169 -18.20 1.70 -20.58
N TYR A 170 -17.77 2.34 -19.50
CA TYR A 170 -17.98 3.75 -19.27
C TYR A 170 -16.86 4.36 -18.44
N ALA A 171 -16.69 5.68 -18.58
CA ALA A 171 -15.69 6.43 -17.82
C ALA A 171 -16.07 6.49 -16.34
N GLY A 172 -15.13 6.20 -15.45
CA GLY A 172 -15.34 6.23 -14.00
C GLY A 172 -14.06 5.87 -13.24
N GLY A 173 -13.84 6.53 -12.12
CA GLY A 173 -12.74 6.21 -11.21
C GLY A 173 -13.10 5.07 -10.23
N ARG A 174 -14.38 4.97 -9.93
CA ARG A 174 -15.06 3.94 -9.14
C ARG A 174 -16.54 3.98 -9.52
N SER A 175 -17.29 2.91 -9.29
CA SER A 175 -18.74 2.92 -9.55
C SER A 175 -19.44 4.07 -8.82
N GLY A 176 -20.05 4.98 -9.57
CA GLY A 176 -20.70 6.18 -9.05
C GLY A 176 -19.79 7.42 -8.91
N ASP A 177 -18.48 7.29 -9.15
CA ASP A 177 -17.55 8.42 -9.09
C ASP A 177 -16.92 8.72 -10.47
N PRO A 178 -16.78 9.99 -10.86
CA PRO A 178 -16.17 10.36 -12.14
C PRO A 178 -14.67 10.05 -12.17
N PRO A 179 -14.08 9.86 -13.36
CA PRO A 179 -12.62 9.72 -13.53
C PRO A 179 -11.93 11.09 -13.48
N SER A 180 -10.60 11.08 -13.33
CA SER A 180 -9.72 12.26 -13.49
C SER A 180 -9.08 12.23 -14.88
N GLU A 181 -9.82 12.64 -15.91
CA GLU A 181 -9.36 12.58 -17.29
C GLU A 181 -8.38 13.71 -17.64
N ARG A 182 -8.66 14.94 -17.19
CA ARG A 182 -7.81 16.11 -17.50
C ARG A 182 -6.42 15.96 -16.89
N LEU A 183 -6.33 15.54 -15.63
CA LEU A 183 -5.05 15.30 -14.99
C LEU A 183 -4.31 14.12 -15.63
N ALA A 184 -5.02 13.05 -16.04
CA ALA A 184 -4.42 11.92 -16.75
C ALA A 184 -3.83 12.36 -18.09
N ALA A 185 -4.56 13.14 -18.89
CA ALA A 185 -4.07 13.71 -20.15
C ALA A 185 -2.82 14.56 -19.91
N ARG A 186 -2.85 15.44 -18.91
CA ARG A 186 -1.70 16.27 -18.54
C ARG A 186 -0.45 15.46 -18.16
N LEU A 187 -0.61 14.42 -17.36
CA LEU A 187 0.50 13.56 -16.92
C LEU A 187 1.10 12.76 -18.09
N ARG A 188 0.32 12.39 -19.10
CA ARG A 188 0.80 11.71 -20.31
C ARG A 188 1.66 12.61 -21.22
N GLU A 189 1.50 13.93 -21.14
CA GLU A 189 2.34 14.91 -21.87
C GLU A 189 3.73 15.08 -21.23
N LEU A 190 3.87 14.66 -19.98
CA LEU A 190 5.11 14.76 -19.22
C LEU A 190 6.00 13.51 -19.48
N PRO A 191 7.32 13.62 -19.23
CA PRO A 191 8.26 12.56 -19.60
C PRO A 191 8.20 11.33 -18.68
N PHE A 192 7.01 10.87 -18.30
CA PHE A 192 6.78 9.69 -17.50
C PHE A 192 6.41 8.49 -18.35
N ARG A 193 6.88 7.31 -17.95
CA ARG A 193 6.45 6.05 -18.56
C ARG A 193 5.08 5.65 -18.02
N VAL A 194 4.07 5.71 -18.86
CA VAL A 194 2.69 5.34 -18.51
C VAL A 194 2.35 3.95 -19.02
N GLY A 195 1.56 3.23 -18.25
CA GLY A 195 0.95 1.96 -18.62
C GLY A 195 -0.49 1.86 -18.08
N ARG A 196 -1.14 0.74 -18.38
CA ARG A 196 -2.51 0.47 -17.90
C ARG A 196 -2.51 -0.74 -16.97
N LEU A 197 -3.19 -0.61 -15.84
CA LEU A 197 -3.46 -1.72 -14.92
C LEU A 197 -4.97 -1.91 -14.76
N LYS A 198 -5.35 -3.12 -14.38
CA LYS A 198 -6.74 -3.49 -14.13
C LYS A 198 -6.88 -4.06 -12.73
N THR A 199 -7.94 -3.67 -12.04
CA THR A 199 -8.41 -4.37 -10.84
C THR A 199 -9.90 -4.68 -10.98
N GLY A 200 -10.49 -5.41 -10.03
CA GLY A 200 -11.90 -5.79 -10.10
C GLY A 200 -12.50 -5.96 -8.72
N THR A 201 -13.82 -5.98 -8.68
CA THR A 201 -14.60 -6.17 -7.46
C THR A 201 -15.75 -7.15 -7.72
N PRO A 202 -16.19 -7.97 -6.74
CA PRO A 202 -17.35 -8.82 -6.88
C PRO A 202 -18.66 -8.02 -6.85
N PRO A 203 -19.78 -8.59 -7.27
CA PRO A 203 -21.09 -8.04 -6.99
C PRO A 203 -21.32 -7.91 -5.49
N ARG A 204 -22.22 -7.03 -5.08
CA ARG A 204 -22.70 -6.94 -3.69
C ARG A 204 -24.01 -7.67 -3.56
N LEU A 205 -24.21 -8.32 -2.43
CA LEU A 205 -25.39 -9.14 -2.16
C LEU A 205 -26.17 -8.57 -0.97
N ASP A 206 -27.50 -8.67 -1.01
CA ASP A 206 -28.34 -8.38 0.14
C ASP A 206 -28.33 -9.58 1.10
N GLY A 207 -27.75 -9.40 2.28
CA GLY A 207 -27.61 -10.44 3.31
C GLY A 207 -28.93 -11.04 3.78
N ARG A 208 -30.05 -10.32 3.62
CA ARG A 208 -31.40 -10.83 3.96
C ARG A 208 -31.87 -11.94 3.03
N THR A 209 -31.22 -12.07 1.88
CA THR A 209 -31.56 -13.07 0.83
C THR A 209 -30.57 -14.22 0.77
N ILE A 210 -29.64 -14.28 1.73
CA ILE A 210 -28.59 -15.31 1.84
C ILE A 210 -28.97 -16.32 2.92
N ASP A 211 -28.86 -17.59 2.60
CA ASP A 211 -28.97 -18.68 3.58
C ASP A 211 -27.60 -18.98 4.22
N PHE A 212 -27.35 -18.37 5.37
CA PHE A 212 -26.12 -18.59 6.12
C PHE A 212 -26.07 -19.95 6.83
N SER A 213 -27.20 -20.66 6.98
CA SER A 213 -27.28 -21.92 7.71
C SER A 213 -26.50 -23.07 7.02
N VAL A 214 -26.33 -22.98 5.71
CA VAL A 214 -25.57 -23.95 4.89
C VAL A 214 -24.09 -23.61 4.76
N MET A 215 -23.63 -22.50 5.38
CA MET A 215 -22.26 -22.01 5.29
C MET A 215 -21.48 -22.31 6.58
N THR A 216 -20.15 -22.35 6.46
CA THR A 216 -19.29 -22.50 7.64
C THR A 216 -19.04 -21.14 8.28
N PRO A 217 -19.46 -20.90 9.54
CA PRO A 217 -19.17 -19.66 10.23
C PRO A 217 -17.68 -19.55 10.54
N GLN A 218 -17.14 -18.33 10.45
CA GLN A 218 -15.77 -17.99 10.80
C GLN A 218 -15.79 -16.85 11.81
N ALA A 219 -15.57 -17.16 13.08
CA ALA A 219 -15.45 -16.19 14.16
C ALA A 219 -14.10 -15.43 14.09
N GLY A 220 -14.06 -14.29 14.76
CA GLY A 220 -12.80 -13.62 15.12
C GLY A 220 -11.98 -14.45 16.12
N ASP A 221 -10.75 -14.02 16.37
CA ASP A 221 -9.88 -14.64 17.37
C ASP A 221 -10.19 -14.11 18.78
N GLU A 222 -10.03 -14.98 19.79
CA GLU A 222 -10.07 -14.63 21.21
C GLU A 222 -8.74 -15.01 21.87
N PRO A 223 -8.05 -14.07 22.55
CA PRO A 223 -8.40 -12.66 22.71
C PRO A 223 -8.35 -11.88 21.38
N CYS A 224 -9.25 -10.86 21.25
CA CYS A 224 -9.36 -10.09 20.03
C CYS A 224 -8.07 -9.29 19.76
N PRO A 225 -7.41 -9.47 18.59
CA PRO A 225 -6.20 -8.73 18.25
C PRO A 225 -6.48 -7.23 18.09
N VAL A 226 -5.46 -6.41 18.37
CA VAL A 226 -5.48 -4.95 18.19
C VAL A 226 -4.41 -4.56 17.18
N PHE A 227 -4.70 -3.62 16.27
CA PHE A 227 -3.72 -3.18 15.28
C PHE A 227 -2.78 -2.09 15.79
N SER A 228 -3.33 -1.02 16.38
CA SER A 228 -2.52 0.10 16.84
C SER A 228 -1.77 -0.23 18.13
N PHE A 229 -0.54 0.23 18.26
CA PHE A 229 0.20 0.19 19.53
C PHE A 229 -0.42 1.08 20.63
N LEU A 230 -1.35 1.98 20.25
CA LEU A 230 -2.15 2.79 21.17
C LEU A 230 -3.56 2.23 21.38
N GLY A 231 -3.97 1.22 20.59
CA GLY A 231 -5.33 0.69 20.58
C GLY A 231 -5.60 -0.24 21.76
N ARG A 232 -6.88 -0.41 22.07
CA ARG A 232 -7.38 -1.36 23.07
C ARG A 232 -8.54 -2.13 22.48
N ALA A 233 -8.67 -3.42 22.82
CA ALA A 233 -9.78 -4.25 22.37
C ALA A 233 -11.16 -3.70 22.80
N SER A 234 -11.23 -2.92 23.89
CA SER A 234 -12.44 -2.23 24.32
C SER A 234 -12.90 -1.09 23.42
N GLU A 235 -12.05 -0.63 22.49
CA GLU A 235 -12.39 0.38 21.48
C GLU A 235 -13.04 -0.22 20.23
N HIS A 236 -12.98 -1.56 20.08
CA HIS A 236 -13.55 -2.25 18.94
C HIS A 236 -15.07 -2.20 18.97
N PRO A 237 -15.73 -2.03 17.82
CA PRO A 237 -17.17 -2.16 17.73
C PRO A 237 -17.61 -3.62 17.97
N ARG A 238 -18.92 -3.87 17.97
CA ARG A 238 -19.49 -5.21 18.07
C ARG A 238 -18.88 -6.15 17.03
N GLN A 239 -18.36 -7.29 17.48
CA GLN A 239 -17.75 -8.30 16.61
C GLN A 239 -18.83 -9.19 15.98
N VAL A 240 -18.62 -9.60 14.74
CA VAL A 240 -19.52 -10.45 13.96
C VAL A 240 -18.76 -11.56 13.26
N ASN A 241 -19.45 -12.63 12.87
CA ASN A 241 -18.86 -13.70 12.08
C ASN A 241 -18.80 -13.31 10.59
N CYS A 242 -17.75 -13.75 9.91
CA CYS A 242 -17.79 -13.98 8.47
C CYS A 242 -18.23 -15.43 8.22
N PHE A 243 -18.56 -15.76 6.96
CA PHE A 243 -18.96 -17.11 6.59
C PHE A 243 -18.16 -17.58 5.39
N ILE A 244 -18.09 -18.90 5.22
CA ILE A 244 -17.36 -19.54 4.12
C ILE A 244 -18.31 -20.41 3.32
N THR A 245 -18.32 -20.20 2.00
CA THR A 245 -18.92 -21.07 1.01
C THR A 245 -17.93 -21.33 -0.14
N LYS A 246 -18.33 -21.96 -1.22
CA LYS A 246 -17.47 -22.29 -2.36
C LYS A 246 -18.25 -22.30 -3.66
N THR A 247 -17.57 -22.04 -4.76
CA THR A 247 -18.08 -22.32 -6.11
C THR A 247 -18.22 -23.83 -6.33
N ASN A 248 -18.92 -24.22 -7.37
CA ASN A 248 -19.11 -25.61 -7.77
C ASN A 248 -19.03 -25.76 -9.30
N GLU A 249 -19.14 -26.97 -9.81
CA GLU A 249 -19.02 -27.24 -11.24
C GLU A 249 -20.10 -26.55 -12.09
N ARG A 250 -21.34 -26.41 -11.57
CA ARG A 250 -22.40 -25.62 -12.23
C ARG A 250 -21.98 -24.16 -12.35
N THR A 251 -21.43 -23.58 -11.28
CA THR A 251 -20.89 -22.22 -11.29
C THR A 251 -19.80 -22.08 -12.35
N HIS A 252 -18.85 -23.03 -12.40
CA HIS A 252 -17.77 -23.02 -13.39
C HIS A 252 -18.27 -23.19 -14.81
N GLY A 253 -19.28 -24.03 -15.03
CA GLY A 253 -19.93 -24.22 -16.34
C GLY A 253 -20.56 -22.94 -16.87
N ILE A 254 -21.30 -22.20 -16.03
CA ILE A 254 -21.91 -20.91 -16.39
C ILE A 254 -20.81 -19.91 -16.79
N ILE A 255 -19.73 -19.81 -16.00
CA ILE A 255 -18.62 -18.88 -16.26
C ILE A 255 -17.90 -19.24 -17.57
N ARG A 256 -17.61 -20.52 -17.82
CA ARG A 256 -16.97 -20.99 -19.07
C ARG A 256 -17.81 -20.68 -20.30
N ALA A 257 -19.12 -20.92 -20.23
CA ALA A 257 -20.03 -20.63 -21.33
C ALA A 257 -20.11 -19.14 -21.70
N ALA A 258 -19.80 -18.25 -20.75
CA ALA A 258 -19.82 -16.80 -20.95
C ALA A 258 -18.45 -16.20 -21.37
N SER A 259 -17.45 -17.01 -21.68
CA SER A 259 -16.08 -16.55 -22.00
C SER A 259 -16.03 -15.54 -23.16
N SER A 260 -16.82 -15.71 -24.19
CA SER A 260 -16.93 -14.78 -25.34
C SER A 260 -17.58 -13.44 -25.00
N ARG A 261 -18.16 -13.30 -23.80
CA ARG A 261 -18.80 -12.09 -23.29
C ARG A 261 -17.96 -11.43 -22.19
N SER A 262 -16.77 -11.98 -21.89
CA SER A 262 -15.85 -11.44 -20.89
C SER A 262 -14.90 -10.44 -21.55
N PRO A 263 -14.83 -9.19 -21.07
CA PRO A 263 -13.92 -8.18 -21.62
C PRO A 263 -12.45 -8.55 -21.44
N MET A 264 -12.13 -9.46 -20.52
CA MET A 264 -10.78 -9.99 -20.31
C MET A 264 -10.35 -10.97 -21.41
N PHE A 265 -11.26 -11.82 -21.89
CA PHE A 265 -10.94 -12.85 -22.89
C PHE A 265 -11.15 -12.36 -24.32
N THR A 266 -11.93 -11.31 -24.52
CA THR A 266 -12.16 -10.68 -25.83
C THR A 266 -11.13 -9.60 -26.18
N GLY A 267 -10.17 -9.29 -25.27
CA GLY A 267 -9.15 -8.28 -25.51
C GLY A 267 -9.63 -6.82 -25.36
N VAL A 268 -10.84 -6.60 -24.86
CA VAL A 268 -11.38 -5.25 -24.58
C VAL A 268 -10.63 -4.58 -23.44
N ILE A 269 -10.21 -5.34 -22.43
CA ILE A 269 -9.32 -4.88 -21.36
C ILE A 269 -7.88 -5.10 -21.78
N GLU A 270 -7.10 -4.02 -21.87
CA GLU A 270 -5.67 -4.04 -22.19
C GLU A 270 -4.80 -4.12 -20.91
N GLY A 271 -5.32 -3.63 -19.79
CA GLY A 271 -4.63 -3.54 -18.52
C GLY A 271 -4.34 -4.90 -17.88
N VAL A 272 -3.14 -5.07 -17.35
CA VAL A 272 -2.74 -6.28 -16.64
C VAL A 272 -3.42 -6.34 -15.27
N GLY A 273 -4.05 -7.47 -14.97
CA GLY A 273 -4.70 -7.73 -13.69
C GLY A 273 -3.76 -8.28 -12.61
N PRO A 274 -4.15 -8.19 -11.32
CA PRO A 274 -3.32 -8.68 -10.22
C PRO A 274 -3.28 -10.22 -10.17
N ARG A 275 -2.08 -10.78 -10.12
CA ARG A 275 -1.84 -12.24 -10.03
C ARG A 275 -2.48 -12.89 -8.81
N TYR A 276 -2.47 -12.19 -7.67
CA TYR A 276 -2.88 -12.72 -6.38
C TYR A 276 -4.32 -12.35 -5.95
N CYS A 277 -5.04 -11.64 -6.80
CA CYS A 277 -6.47 -11.41 -6.67
C CYS A 277 -7.12 -11.57 -8.05
N PRO A 278 -7.03 -12.78 -8.64
CA PRO A 278 -7.60 -13.04 -9.96
C PRO A 278 -9.12 -12.95 -9.89
N SER A 279 -9.73 -12.57 -11.00
CA SER A 279 -11.19 -12.66 -11.15
C SER A 279 -11.65 -14.12 -11.07
N VAL A 280 -12.95 -14.34 -10.86
CA VAL A 280 -13.48 -15.71 -10.82
C VAL A 280 -13.30 -16.39 -12.18
N GLU A 281 -13.40 -15.63 -13.28
CA GLU A 281 -13.13 -16.11 -14.63
C GLU A 281 -11.68 -16.64 -14.74
N ASP A 282 -10.70 -15.84 -14.31
CA ASP A 282 -9.29 -16.26 -14.29
C ASP A 282 -9.07 -17.54 -13.48
N LYS A 283 -9.74 -17.67 -12.32
CA LYS A 283 -9.61 -18.86 -11.47
C LYS A 283 -10.13 -20.11 -12.17
N VAL A 284 -11.32 -20.00 -12.77
CA VAL A 284 -11.99 -21.13 -13.44
C VAL A 284 -11.21 -21.63 -14.66
N PHE A 285 -10.51 -20.73 -15.38
CA PHE A 285 -9.70 -21.11 -16.53
C PHE A 285 -8.28 -21.54 -16.15
N ARG A 286 -7.61 -20.81 -15.27
CA ARG A 286 -6.21 -21.12 -14.86
C ARG A 286 -6.10 -22.35 -13.97
N PHE A 287 -7.12 -22.65 -13.19
CA PHE A 287 -7.17 -23.78 -12.28
C PHE A 287 -8.34 -24.72 -12.64
N ALA A 288 -8.39 -25.10 -13.93
CA ALA A 288 -9.48 -25.91 -14.48
C ALA A 288 -9.67 -27.27 -13.77
N ASP A 289 -8.60 -27.81 -13.18
CA ASP A 289 -8.62 -29.05 -12.39
C ASP A 289 -9.30 -28.91 -11.02
N LYS A 290 -9.57 -27.69 -10.56
CA LYS A 290 -10.27 -27.44 -9.30
C LYS A 290 -11.78 -27.44 -9.52
N SER A 291 -12.49 -28.32 -8.83
CA SER A 291 -13.94 -28.37 -8.83
C SER A 291 -14.62 -27.26 -8.04
N SER A 292 -13.85 -26.54 -7.20
CA SER A 292 -14.38 -25.46 -6.36
C SER A 292 -13.32 -24.44 -5.98
N HIS A 293 -13.75 -23.19 -5.75
CA HIS A 293 -12.96 -22.11 -5.18
C HIS A 293 -13.67 -21.56 -3.95
N GLN A 294 -12.90 -21.30 -2.89
CA GLN A 294 -13.42 -20.76 -1.63
C GLN A 294 -13.91 -19.31 -1.81
N ILE A 295 -15.00 -18.99 -1.13
CA ILE A 295 -15.62 -17.68 -1.06
C ILE A 295 -15.77 -17.31 0.40
N PHE A 296 -15.24 -16.12 0.77
CA PHE A 296 -15.51 -15.53 2.08
C PHE A 296 -16.69 -14.58 1.95
N VAL A 297 -17.72 -14.82 2.74
CA VAL A 297 -18.96 -14.03 2.79
C VAL A 297 -18.80 -13.03 3.93
N GLU A 298 -18.45 -11.81 3.57
CA GLU A 298 -17.95 -10.80 4.51
C GLU A 298 -18.94 -9.63 4.60
N PRO A 299 -19.45 -9.27 5.80
CA PRO A 299 -20.29 -8.10 5.95
C PRO A 299 -19.50 -6.81 5.68
N GLU A 300 -20.15 -5.82 5.05
CA GLU A 300 -19.57 -4.51 4.77
C GLU A 300 -19.77 -3.51 5.91
N GLY A 301 -20.51 -3.85 6.94
CA GLY A 301 -20.75 -3.02 8.12
C GLY A 301 -21.79 -3.61 9.05
N LEU A 302 -21.99 -2.95 10.20
CA LEU A 302 -22.91 -3.37 11.25
C LEU A 302 -24.35 -2.92 11.00
N ASP A 303 -24.51 -1.79 10.30
CA ASP A 303 -25.80 -1.12 10.05
C ASP A 303 -26.19 -1.22 8.56
N THR A 304 -25.67 -2.22 7.85
CA THR A 304 -26.00 -2.51 6.45
C THR A 304 -26.21 -3.99 6.23
N HIS A 305 -27.08 -4.32 5.28
CA HIS A 305 -27.25 -5.68 4.80
C HIS A 305 -26.33 -6.03 3.62
N GLU A 306 -25.46 -5.10 3.19
CA GLU A 306 -24.53 -5.39 2.09
C GLU A 306 -23.46 -6.41 2.50
N ILE A 307 -23.34 -7.45 1.70
CA ILE A 307 -22.35 -8.52 1.84
C ILE A 307 -21.37 -8.46 0.68
N TYR A 308 -20.08 -8.58 1.00
CA TYR A 308 -18.97 -8.71 0.07
C TYR A 308 -18.60 -10.19 -0.09
N PRO A 309 -18.93 -10.85 -1.21
CA PRO A 309 -18.53 -12.23 -1.47
C PRO A 309 -17.10 -12.27 -2.02
N ASN A 310 -16.12 -12.25 -1.12
CA ASN A 310 -14.70 -12.23 -1.47
C ASN A 310 -14.27 -13.52 -2.14
N GLY A 311 -13.68 -13.40 -3.32
CA GLY A 311 -13.21 -14.54 -4.12
C GLY A 311 -13.91 -14.71 -5.46
N ILE A 312 -14.97 -13.94 -5.72
CA ILE A 312 -15.71 -13.94 -6.98
C ILE A 312 -15.76 -12.57 -7.68
N SER A 313 -14.67 -11.81 -7.58
CA SER A 313 -14.50 -10.60 -8.42
C SER A 313 -14.67 -10.96 -9.88
N THR A 314 -15.42 -10.14 -10.62
CA THR A 314 -15.80 -10.46 -11.99
C THR A 314 -16.00 -9.22 -12.84
N SER A 315 -15.83 -9.37 -14.16
CA SER A 315 -16.22 -8.40 -15.17
C SER A 315 -17.28 -8.93 -16.14
N LEU A 316 -17.84 -10.10 -15.88
CA LEU A 316 -18.89 -10.71 -16.72
C LEU A 316 -20.15 -9.83 -16.77
N PRO A 317 -20.99 -9.96 -17.80
CA PRO A 317 -22.28 -9.28 -17.88
C PRO A 317 -23.19 -9.58 -16.69
N PHE A 318 -24.09 -8.66 -16.35
CA PHE A 318 -24.90 -8.75 -15.14
C PHE A 318 -25.80 -10.01 -15.08
N ASP A 319 -26.39 -10.41 -16.21
CA ASP A 319 -27.19 -11.65 -16.30
C ASP A 319 -26.34 -12.89 -15.94
N VAL A 320 -25.09 -12.95 -16.40
CA VAL A 320 -24.17 -14.04 -16.08
C VAL A 320 -23.76 -13.97 -14.61
N GLN A 321 -23.52 -12.76 -14.06
CA GLN A 321 -23.23 -12.58 -12.63
C GLN A 321 -24.37 -13.13 -11.78
N GLN A 322 -25.61 -12.79 -12.11
CA GLN A 322 -26.78 -13.29 -11.42
C GLN A 322 -26.90 -14.82 -11.50
N ALA A 323 -26.67 -15.39 -12.68
CA ALA A 323 -26.77 -16.83 -12.91
C ALA A 323 -25.70 -17.62 -12.11
N PHE A 324 -24.42 -17.19 -12.16
CA PHE A 324 -23.38 -17.93 -11.46
C PHE A 324 -23.43 -17.71 -9.93
N VAL A 325 -23.78 -16.51 -9.45
CA VAL A 325 -23.95 -16.25 -8.02
C VAL A 325 -25.04 -17.17 -7.46
N ARG A 326 -26.19 -17.24 -8.09
CA ARG A 326 -27.30 -18.09 -7.64
C ARG A 326 -27.08 -19.60 -7.81
N SER A 327 -25.99 -20.01 -8.42
CA SER A 327 -25.56 -21.41 -8.46
C SER A 327 -24.72 -21.84 -7.26
N ILE A 328 -24.33 -20.91 -6.38
CA ILE A 328 -23.49 -21.14 -5.20
C ILE A 328 -24.38 -21.46 -4.00
N ALA A 329 -23.98 -22.45 -3.20
CA ALA A 329 -24.72 -22.84 -2.01
C ALA A 329 -24.89 -21.68 -1.01
N GLY A 330 -26.15 -21.42 -0.63
CA GLY A 330 -26.56 -20.33 0.22
C GLY A 330 -26.83 -19.00 -0.51
N PHE A 331 -26.57 -18.94 -1.83
CA PHE A 331 -26.84 -17.77 -2.65
C PHE A 331 -27.98 -17.99 -3.66
N GLU A 332 -28.71 -19.09 -3.57
CA GLU A 332 -29.74 -19.48 -4.55
C GLU A 332 -30.79 -18.38 -4.77
N ASN A 333 -31.13 -17.66 -3.69
CA ASN A 333 -32.09 -16.56 -3.71
C ASN A 333 -31.43 -15.18 -3.61
N ALA A 334 -30.09 -15.10 -3.74
CA ALA A 334 -29.38 -13.85 -3.51
C ALA A 334 -29.85 -12.72 -4.44
N HIS A 335 -30.16 -11.59 -3.86
CA HIS A 335 -30.37 -10.33 -4.56
C HIS A 335 -29.04 -9.57 -4.69
N LEU A 336 -28.66 -9.24 -5.92
CA LEU A 336 -27.47 -8.45 -6.20
C LEU A 336 -27.84 -6.97 -6.10
N THR A 337 -27.28 -6.27 -5.13
CA THR A 337 -27.51 -4.82 -4.94
C THR A 337 -26.65 -3.96 -5.86
N ARG A 338 -25.49 -4.49 -6.28
CA ARG A 338 -24.56 -3.83 -7.23
C ARG A 338 -23.86 -4.89 -8.08
N PRO A 339 -23.64 -4.61 -9.37
CA PRO A 339 -22.84 -5.51 -10.21
C PRO A 339 -21.37 -5.52 -9.77
N GLY A 340 -20.71 -6.64 -9.96
CA GLY A 340 -19.25 -6.72 -10.03
C GLY A 340 -18.76 -6.01 -11.30
N TYR A 341 -17.54 -5.46 -11.25
CA TYR A 341 -16.96 -4.80 -12.40
C TYR A 341 -15.43 -4.88 -12.38
N ALA A 342 -14.81 -4.75 -13.54
CA ALA A 342 -13.41 -4.43 -13.65
C ALA A 342 -13.24 -2.92 -13.84
N ILE A 343 -12.18 -2.37 -13.29
CA ILE A 343 -11.73 -1.00 -13.57
C ILE A 343 -10.32 -1.03 -14.12
N GLU A 344 -10.12 -0.33 -15.21
CA GLU A 344 -8.86 -0.12 -15.89
C GLU A 344 -8.45 1.35 -15.74
N TYR A 345 -7.17 1.62 -15.46
CA TYR A 345 -6.68 2.95 -15.14
C TYR A 345 -5.21 3.12 -15.49
N ASP A 346 -4.75 4.36 -15.65
CA ASP A 346 -3.35 4.68 -15.87
C ASP A 346 -2.54 4.51 -14.58
N PHE A 347 -1.35 3.93 -14.73
CA PHE A 347 -0.29 3.95 -13.72
C PHE A 347 1.02 4.43 -14.36
N PHE A 348 1.94 4.88 -13.54
CA PHE A 348 3.25 5.36 -13.94
C PHE A 348 4.34 4.45 -13.41
N ASP A 349 5.36 4.20 -14.23
CA ASP A 349 6.44 3.29 -13.85
C ASP A 349 7.24 3.88 -12.68
N ALA A 350 7.17 3.20 -11.53
CA ALA A 350 7.83 3.67 -10.31
C ALA A 350 9.36 3.76 -10.41
N ARG A 351 9.98 3.21 -11.48
CA ARG A 351 11.40 3.42 -11.77
C ARG A 351 11.71 4.87 -12.20
N ASP A 352 10.68 5.67 -12.49
CA ASP A 352 10.81 7.13 -12.69
C ASP A 352 10.83 7.92 -11.38
N LEU A 353 10.80 7.23 -10.24
CA LEU A 353 10.86 7.83 -8.90
C LEU A 353 12.23 7.57 -8.23
N CYS A 354 12.62 8.52 -7.40
CA CYS A 354 13.65 8.32 -6.38
C CYS A 354 13.10 7.47 -5.22
N ALA A 355 13.99 6.98 -4.35
CA ALA A 355 13.56 6.25 -3.14
C ALA A 355 12.75 7.11 -2.15
N SER A 356 12.79 8.44 -2.28
CA SER A 356 11.93 9.39 -1.58
C SER A 356 10.50 9.45 -2.11
N LEU A 357 10.20 8.75 -3.22
CA LEU A 357 8.98 8.82 -4.04
C LEU A 357 8.81 10.16 -4.78
N GLU A 358 9.83 11.02 -4.79
CA GLU A 358 9.91 12.18 -5.68
C GLU A 358 10.17 11.72 -7.11
N THR A 359 9.55 12.39 -8.09
CA THR A 359 9.78 12.07 -9.50
C THR A 359 11.19 12.52 -9.95
N LYS A 360 11.84 11.75 -10.81
CA LYS A 360 13.16 12.07 -11.37
C LYS A 360 13.14 13.22 -12.40
N HIS A 361 11.97 13.49 -12.95
CA HIS A 361 11.80 14.44 -14.07
C HIS A 361 11.34 15.82 -13.62
N LEU A 362 10.54 15.88 -12.55
CA LEU A 362 9.99 17.13 -12.01
C LEU A 362 10.26 17.21 -10.52
N SER A 363 11.03 18.20 -10.10
CA SER A 363 11.29 18.44 -8.69
C SER A 363 10.03 18.96 -7.96
N GLY A 364 9.87 18.54 -6.70
CA GLY A 364 8.71 18.90 -5.88
C GLY A 364 7.43 18.11 -6.20
N LEU A 365 7.49 17.10 -7.06
CA LEU A 365 6.37 16.21 -7.40
C LEU A 365 6.61 14.80 -6.86
N TYR A 366 5.67 14.27 -6.08
CA TYR A 366 5.72 12.94 -5.45
C TYR A 366 4.53 12.11 -5.91
N PHE A 367 4.75 10.81 -6.14
CA PHE A 367 3.69 9.85 -6.45
C PHE A 367 3.56 8.81 -5.33
N ALA A 368 2.33 8.47 -4.93
CA ALA A 368 2.09 7.43 -3.93
C ALA A 368 0.81 6.64 -4.19
N GLY A 369 0.85 5.34 -3.91
CA GLY A 369 -0.27 4.43 -4.05
C GLY A 369 -0.39 3.80 -5.43
N GLN A 370 -1.61 3.64 -5.93
CA GLN A 370 -1.89 2.91 -7.17
C GLN A 370 -1.27 3.55 -8.42
N ILE A 371 -1.02 4.85 -8.41
CA ILE A 371 -0.30 5.55 -9.48
C ILE A 371 1.09 4.94 -9.75
N ASN A 372 1.70 4.28 -8.75
CA ASN A 372 2.99 3.60 -8.82
C ASN A 372 2.87 2.09 -9.13
N GLY A 373 1.68 1.62 -9.53
CA GLY A 373 1.46 0.23 -9.90
C GLY A 373 1.23 -0.73 -8.73
N THR A 374 0.85 -0.26 -7.55
CA THR A 374 0.42 -1.13 -6.44
C THR A 374 -1.10 -1.31 -6.42
N THR A 375 -1.57 -2.43 -5.84
CA THR A 375 -2.99 -2.64 -5.54
C THR A 375 -3.14 -3.14 -4.10
N GLY A 376 -3.56 -2.26 -3.22
CA GLY A 376 -3.83 -2.57 -1.81
C GLY A 376 -3.86 -1.30 -1.00
N TYR A 377 -4.71 -1.28 0.02
CA TYR A 377 -4.89 -0.13 0.90
C TYR A 377 -3.61 0.14 1.71
N GLU A 378 -2.97 -0.92 2.17
CA GLU A 378 -1.80 -0.88 3.03
C GLU A 378 -0.57 -0.42 2.26
N GLU A 379 -0.39 -0.91 1.02
CA GLU A 379 0.69 -0.46 0.13
C GLU A 379 0.51 1.01 -0.27
N ALA A 380 -0.74 1.45 -0.44
CA ALA A 380 -1.05 2.84 -0.74
C ALA A 380 -0.76 3.75 0.48
N ALA A 381 -1.23 3.35 1.67
CA ALA A 381 -0.99 4.07 2.91
C ALA A 381 0.51 4.19 3.23
N ALA A 382 1.27 3.09 3.06
CA ALA A 382 2.71 3.03 3.24
C ALA A 382 3.46 4.04 2.36
N GLN A 383 3.15 4.06 1.06
CA GLN A 383 3.72 5.00 0.11
C GLN A 383 3.30 6.44 0.44
N GLY A 384 2.01 6.64 0.79
CA GLY A 384 1.48 7.95 1.15
C GLY A 384 2.23 8.55 2.34
N LEU A 385 2.44 7.76 3.39
CA LEU A 385 3.20 8.19 4.58
C LEU A 385 4.61 8.63 4.19
N VAL A 386 5.35 7.81 3.44
CA VAL A 386 6.74 8.13 3.03
C VAL A 386 6.79 9.34 2.09
N ALA A 387 5.88 9.44 1.13
CA ALA A 387 5.81 10.59 0.23
C ALA A 387 5.46 11.89 0.98
N GLY A 388 4.52 11.82 1.94
CA GLY A 388 4.15 12.97 2.78
C GLY A 388 5.30 13.44 3.67
N ILE A 389 6.05 12.52 4.28
CA ILE A 389 7.27 12.81 5.04
C ILE A 389 8.29 13.52 4.14
N ASN A 390 8.59 12.96 2.98
CA ASN A 390 9.63 13.49 2.10
C ASN A 390 9.23 14.82 1.43
N ALA A 391 7.97 14.98 1.07
CA ALA A 391 7.44 16.27 0.63
C ALA A 391 7.57 17.34 1.74
N GLY A 392 7.32 16.94 2.98
CA GLY A 392 7.52 17.78 4.16
C GLY A 392 8.97 18.15 4.40
N LEU A 393 9.88 17.18 4.35
CA LEU A 393 11.33 17.43 4.50
C LEU A 393 11.85 18.34 3.39
N ALA A 394 11.46 18.11 2.13
CA ALA A 394 11.83 18.97 1.01
C ALA A 394 11.32 20.40 1.17
N ALA A 395 10.08 20.59 1.66
CA ALA A 395 9.51 21.89 1.94
C ALA A 395 10.28 22.63 3.05
N GLN A 396 10.93 21.90 3.98
CA GLN A 396 11.81 22.43 5.02
C GLN A 396 13.27 22.59 4.57
N GLY A 397 13.62 22.20 3.34
CA GLY A 397 15.01 22.21 2.86
C GLY A 397 15.91 21.14 3.49
N LYS A 398 15.31 20.06 4.00
CA LYS A 398 16.01 18.95 4.64
C LYS A 398 16.23 17.79 3.67
N MET A 399 17.21 16.93 3.97
CA MET A 399 17.49 15.71 3.22
C MET A 399 16.31 14.73 3.33
N PRO A 400 16.03 13.95 2.27
CA PRO A 400 14.95 12.97 2.30
C PRO A 400 15.26 11.82 3.26
N TRP A 401 14.21 11.28 3.87
CA TRP A 401 14.24 10.03 4.63
C TRP A 401 13.79 8.87 3.76
N THR A 402 14.59 7.82 3.67
CA THR A 402 14.28 6.61 2.92
C THR A 402 14.53 5.39 3.80
N PRO A 403 13.48 4.64 4.18
CA PRO A 403 13.64 3.44 4.99
C PRO A 403 14.40 2.36 4.19
N LYS A 404 15.31 1.65 4.86
CA LYS A 404 16.08 0.57 4.25
C LYS A 404 15.29 -0.74 4.26
N ARG A 405 15.66 -1.66 3.37
CA ARG A 405 15.08 -3.01 3.31
C ARG A 405 15.28 -3.82 4.60
N SER A 406 16.37 -3.58 5.31
CA SER A 406 16.66 -4.21 6.60
C SER A 406 15.95 -3.55 7.80
N GLU A 407 15.38 -2.36 7.63
CA GLU A 407 14.75 -1.57 8.67
C GLU A 407 13.23 -1.71 8.67
N ALA A 408 12.63 -1.85 7.47
CA ALA A 408 11.17 -1.85 7.34
C ALA A 408 10.66 -2.54 6.07
N TYR A 409 9.45 -3.12 6.13
CA TYR A 409 8.68 -3.51 4.94
C TYR A 409 8.37 -2.32 4.04
N LEU A 410 8.22 -1.11 4.61
CA LEU A 410 8.17 0.15 3.86
C LEU A 410 9.37 0.30 2.93
N GLY A 411 10.58 -0.01 3.43
CA GLY A 411 11.81 0.02 2.65
C GLY A 411 11.83 -1.07 1.56
N VAL A 412 11.38 -2.28 1.88
CA VAL A 412 11.26 -3.37 0.89
C VAL A 412 10.29 -2.97 -0.23
N LEU A 413 9.11 -2.42 0.12
CA LEU A 413 8.10 -1.98 -0.84
C LEU A 413 8.65 -0.93 -1.81
N ILE A 414 9.23 0.13 -1.27
CA ILE A 414 9.71 1.26 -2.07
C ILE A 414 10.89 0.84 -2.94
N ASP A 415 11.85 0.13 -2.37
CA ASP A 415 13.02 -0.33 -3.13
C ASP A 415 12.62 -1.29 -4.28
N ASP A 416 11.70 -2.24 -4.04
CA ASP A 416 11.18 -3.11 -5.11
C ASP A 416 10.52 -2.27 -6.24
N LEU A 417 9.74 -1.25 -5.90
CA LEU A 417 9.06 -0.41 -6.88
C LEU A 417 10.06 0.41 -7.73
N VAL A 418 10.97 1.12 -7.09
CA VAL A 418 11.87 2.06 -7.81
C VAL A 418 13.03 1.37 -8.53
N THR A 419 13.38 0.12 -8.17
CA THR A 419 14.46 -0.63 -8.80
C THR A 419 13.97 -1.62 -9.85
N ARG A 420 12.93 -2.40 -9.52
CA ARG A 420 12.40 -3.48 -10.38
C ARG A 420 11.25 -3.03 -11.25
N GLY A 421 10.50 -2.01 -10.81
CA GLY A 421 9.23 -1.64 -11.42
C GLY A 421 8.17 -2.73 -11.25
N THR A 422 7.05 -2.58 -11.95
CA THR A 422 5.96 -3.56 -11.92
C THR A 422 5.51 -3.90 -13.32
N ARG A 423 5.37 -5.20 -13.63
CA ARG A 423 4.71 -5.70 -14.85
C ARG A 423 3.27 -6.11 -14.61
N GLU A 424 2.90 -6.28 -13.35
CA GLU A 424 1.57 -6.62 -12.82
C GLU A 424 1.38 -5.85 -11.51
N PRO A 425 0.14 -5.60 -11.04
CA PRO A 425 -0.09 -4.88 -9.80
C PRO A 425 0.71 -5.47 -8.63
N TYR A 426 1.60 -4.64 -8.05
CA TYR A 426 2.46 -5.04 -6.95
C TYR A 426 1.65 -5.29 -5.67
N ARG A 427 2.02 -6.33 -4.94
CA ARG A 427 1.47 -6.67 -3.63
C ARG A 427 2.57 -7.10 -2.68
N MET A 428 2.49 -6.64 -1.44
CA MET A 428 3.42 -7.02 -0.38
C MET A 428 3.12 -8.43 0.15
N PHE A 429 4.19 -9.23 0.29
CA PHE A 429 4.21 -10.52 0.93
C PHE A 429 5.46 -10.66 1.80
N THR A 430 5.40 -11.49 2.85
CA THR A 430 6.57 -11.76 3.71
C THR A 430 7.74 -12.43 2.97
N SER A 431 7.49 -13.07 1.84
CA SER A 431 8.54 -13.66 0.99
C SER A 431 9.39 -12.62 0.25
N ARG A 432 8.96 -11.35 0.20
CA ARG A 432 9.73 -10.26 -0.42
C ARG A 432 10.80 -9.69 0.51
N ALA A 433 10.64 -9.89 1.83
CA ALA A 433 11.57 -9.40 2.84
C ALA A 433 12.61 -10.47 3.18
N GLU A 434 13.84 -10.24 2.80
CA GLU A 434 15.00 -11.09 3.12
C GLU A 434 15.29 -11.13 4.62
N HIS A 435 15.03 -10.02 5.33
CA HIS A 435 15.26 -9.87 6.76
C HIS A 435 13.96 -9.97 7.60
N ARG A 436 12.97 -10.75 7.15
CA ARG A 436 11.63 -10.82 7.76
C ARG A 436 11.60 -11.22 9.24
N LEU A 437 12.66 -11.86 9.77
CA LEU A 437 12.75 -12.17 11.19
C LEU A 437 13.05 -10.94 12.04
N LEU A 438 13.72 -9.94 11.45
CA LEU A 438 13.92 -8.61 12.06
C LEU A 438 12.70 -7.71 11.90
N LEU A 439 11.91 -7.91 10.83
CA LEU A 439 10.81 -7.03 10.41
C LEU A 439 9.44 -7.58 10.82
N ARG A 440 9.26 -7.95 12.09
CA ARG A 440 8.00 -8.52 12.58
C ARG A 440 6.96 -7.45 12.87
N GLU A 441 5.68 -7.84 12.92
CA GLU A 441 4.58 -6.95 13.35
C GLU A 441 4.74 -6.48 14.81
N ASP A 442 5.16 -7.40 15.70
CA ASP A 442 5.26 -7.18 17.13
C ASP A 442 6.30 -6.14 17.52
N ASN A 443 7.37 -5.97 16.72
CA ASN A 443 8.48 -5.07 17.00
C ASN A 443 8.55 -3.82 16.12
N ALA A 444 7.53 -3.53 15.35
CA ALA A 444 7.54 -2.40 14.40
C ALA A 444 7.74 -1.05 15.12
N ASP A 445 7.13 -0.86 16.28
CA ASP A 445 7.28 0.35 17.09
C ASP A 445 8.70 0.51 17.65
N LEU A 446 9.34 -0.56 18.09
CA LEU A 446 10.74 -0.49 18.58
C LEU A 446 11.72 -0.10 17.47
N ARG A 447 11.42 -0.45 16.22
CA ARG A 447 12.24 -0.09 15.07
C ARG A 447 11.99 1.33 14.58
N LEU A 448 10.72 1.79 14.56
CA LEU A 448 10.32 2.96 13.79
C LEU A 448 9.76 4.12 14.62
N THR A 449 9.25 3.92 15.86
CA THR A 449 8.73 5.03 16.66
C THR A 449 9.80 6.05 17.03
N PRO A 450 11.06 5.69 17.36
CA PRO A 450 12.13 6.66 17.53
C PRO A 450 12.37 7.52 16.28
N VAL A 451 12.40 6.89 15.10
CA VAL A 451 12.51 7.59 13.82
C VAL A 451 11.34 8.54 13.59
N GLY A 452 10.10 8.08 13.86
CA GLY A 452 8.91 8.92 13.77
C GLY A 452 8.96 10.13 14.71
N ARG A 453 9.58 9.99 15.90
CA ARG A 453 9.80 11.10 16.83
C ARG A 453 10.76 12.14 16.27
N GLU A 454 11.88 11.71 15.71
CA GLU A 454 12.88 12.58 15.06
C GLU A 454 12.27 13.33 13.85
N LEU A 455 11.40 12.68 13.10
CA LEU A 455 10.70 13.26 11.96
C LEU A 455 9.56 14.22 12.36
N GLY A 456 9.20 14.29 13.66
CA GLY A 456 8.11 15.13 14.15
C GLY A 456 6.71 14.56 13.95
N LEU A 457 6.58 13.24 13.74
CA LEU A 457 5.30 12.55 13.51
C LEU A 457 4.64 12.07 14.80
N ILE A 458 5.43 11.87 15.86
CA ILE A 458 5.03 11.24 17.12
C ILE A 458 4.77 12.30 18.17
N ASP A 459 3.56 12.33 18.71
CA ASP A 459 3.16 13.18 19.80
C ASP A 459 3.69 12.69 21.16
N ALA A 460 3.43 13.48 22.22
CA ALA A 460 3.91 13.17 23.56
C ALA A 460 3.23 11.94 24.16
N GLU A 461 1.94 11.71 23.87
CA GLU A 461 1.18 10.57 24.39
C GLU A 461 1.74 9.26 23.83
N ARG A 462 1.89 9.16 22.52
CA ARG A 462 2.47 7.97 21.88
C ARG A 462 3.90 7.71 22.34
N TRP A 463 4.70 8.77 22.49
CA TRP A 463 6.08 8.64 22.98
C TRP A 463 6.14 8.09 24.40
N THR A 464 5.28 8.57 25.29
CA THR A 464 5.23 8.10 26.69
C THR A 464 4.89 6.61 26.75
N LEU A 465 3.85 6.18 26.04
CA LEU A 465 3.44 4.76 25.98
C LEU A 465 4.52 3.87 25.37
N PHE A 466 5.19 4.37 24.32
CA PHE A 466 6.32 3.66 23.70
C PHE A 466 7.50 3.50 24.68
N ASP A 467 7.88 4.56 25.41
CA ASP A 467 9.00 4.53 26.35
C ASP A 467 8.71 3.62 27.55
N GLU A 468 7.47 3.60 28.06
CA GLU A 468 7.02 2.65 29.07
C GLU A 468 7.14 1.21 28.58
N LYS A 469 6.63 0.92 27.38
CA LYS A 469 6.75 -0.39 26.75
C LYS A 469 8.22 -0.82 26.60
N ARG A 470 9.06 0.07 26.08
CA ARG A 470 10.49 -0.20 25.88
C ARG A 470 11.18 -0.59 27.19
N ARG A 471 10.94 0.18 28.27
CA ARG A 471 11.51 -0.09 29.61
C ARG A 471 11.03 -1.44 30.16
N LEU A 472 9.77 -1.79 29.97
CA LEU A 472 9.24 -3.09 30.40
C LEU A 472 9.94 -4.24 29.67
N ILE A 473 10.13 -4.12 28.35
CA ILE A 473 10.83 -5.14 27.56
C ILE A 473 12.31 -5.26 27.97
N GLU A 474 13.00 -4.13 28.18
CA GLU A 474 14.38 -4.09 28.62
C GLU A 474 14.54 -4.71 30.02
N SER A 475 13.61 -4.44 30.94
CA SER A 475 13.61 -5.05 32.27
C SER A 475 13.31 -6.56 32.25
N ALA A 476 12.40 -7.00 31.40
CA ALA A 476 12.07 -8.42 31.22
C ALA A 476 13.22 -9.20 30.58
N ALA A 477 14.00 -8.60 29.69
CA ALA A 477 15.19 -9.20 29.09
C ALA A 477 16.33 -9.43 30.09
N VAL A 478 16.37 -8.67 31.19
CA VAL A 478 17.36 -8.82 32.28
C VAL A 478 17.00 -9.99 33.20
N ILE A 479 15.75 -10.45 33.20
CA ILE A 479 15.29 -11.59 34.01
C ILE A 479 15.41 -12.89 33.19
N ASP A 480 16.63 -13.20 32.75
CA ASP A 480 16.95 -14.49 32.15
C ASP A 480 16.77 -15.60 33.20
N GLY A 481 15.70 -16.40 33.06
CA GLY A 481 15.47 -17.62 33.84
C GLY A 481 14.28 -17.64 34.80
N VAL A 482 13.48 -16.59 34.91
CA VAL A 482 12.22 -16.61 35.67
C VAL A 482 11.04 -16.64 34.71
N GLY A 483 10.12 -17.56 34.87
CA GLY A 483 8.93 -17.75 34.02
C GLY A 483 8.23 -16.44 33.72
N MET A 484 7.71 -16.33 32.49
CA MET A 484 7.05 -15.12 31.97
C MET A 484 6.04 -14.57 32.98
N ASP A 485 6.15 -13.29 33.27
CA ASP A 485 5.25 -12.59 34.17
C ASP A 485 3.87 -12.45 33.52
N ASP A 486 2.87 -13.18 34.03
CA ASP A 486 1.46 -13.13 33.59
C ASP A 486 0.86 -11.71 33.62
N ARG A 487 1.60 -10.72 34.15
CA ARG A 487 1.23 -9.31 34.21
C ARG A 487 1.54 -8.53 32.94
N LEU A 488 2.29 -9.11 31.99
CA LEU A 488 2.60 -8.43 30.71
C LEU A 488 1.38 -8.46 29.77
N PRO A 489 1.04 -7.36 29.12
CA PRO A 489 0.03 -7.36 28.05
C PRO A 489 0.36 -8.39 26.97
N PRO A 490 -0.62 -9.08 26.37
CA PRO A 490 -0.40 -10.16 25.38
C PRO A 490 0.53 -9.76 24.20
N GLN A 491 0.55 -8.49 23.85
CA GLN A 491 1.42 -7.96 22.78
C GLN A 491 2.90 -7.92 23.21
N LEU A 492 3.18 -7.65 24.47
CA LEU A 492 4.54 -7.66 25.03
C LEU A 492 5.07 -9.08 25.22
N THR A 493 4.18 -9.98 25.62
CA THR A 493 4.50 -11.42 25.77
C THR A 493 4.97 -12.01 24.44
N ALA A 494 4.27 -11.72 23.33
CA ALA A 494 4.63 -12.22 22.00
C ALA A 494 6.02 -11.75 21.53
N GLU A 495 6.40 -10.52 21.84
CA GLU A 495 7.71 -9.97 21.49
C GLU A 495 8.83 -10.55 22.36
N ALA A 496 8.60 -10.63 23.69
CA ALA A 496 9.56 -11.24 24.62
C ALA A 496 9.83 -12.70 24.25
N GLU A 497 8.78 -13.48 23.97
CA GLU A 497 8.90 -14.86 23.48
C GLU A 497 9.73 -14.95 22.19
N ALA A 498 9.46 -14.05 21.23
CA ALA A 498 10.18 -14.05 19.97
C ALA A 498 11.66 -13.74 20.15
N ARG A 499 12.02 -12.80 21.02
CA ARG A 499 13.42 -12.45 21.34
C ARG A 499 14.16 -13.63 21.97
N VAL A 500 13.59 -14.26 22.99
CA VAL A 500 14.21 -15.40 23.66
C VAL A 500 14.35 -16.60 22.70
N LYS A 501 13.26 -16.99 22.05
CA LYS A 501 13.23 -18.18 21.19
C LYS A 501 14.09 -18.08 19.94
N TYR A 502 14.24 -16.89 19.38
CA TYR A 502 14.93 -16.67 18.10
C TYR A 502 16.22 -15.84 18.23
N ALA A 503 16.73 -15.60 19.46
CA ALA A 503 17.90 -14.76 19.74
C ALA A 503 19.08 -15.06 18.82
N GLY A 504 19.52 -16.31 18.72
CA GLY A 504 20.67 -16.69 17.90
C GLY A 504 20.44 -16.55 16.37
N TYR A 505 19.19 -16.60 15.91
CA TYR A 505 18.85 -16.34 14.51
C TYR A 505 18.81 -14.84 14.23
N ILE A 506 18.28 -14.04 15.15
CA ILE A 506 18.23 -12.58 15.08
C ILE A 506 19.65 -12.04 15.02
N GLU A 507 20.53 -12.44 15.95
CA GLU A 507 21.94 -12.03 15.97
C GLU A 507 22.68 -12.34 14.66
N ARG A 508 22.51 -13.56 14.12
CA ARG A 508 23.11 -13.90 12.82
C ARG A 508 22.60 -13.02 11.68
N GLN A 509 21.31 -12.69 11.67
CA GLN A 509 20.72 -11.84 10.66
C GLN A 509 21.21 -10.39 10.79
N GLU A 510 21.36 -9.89 12.00
CA GLU A 510 21.97 -8.57 12.28
C GLU A 510 23.42 -8.50 11.80
N GLN A 511 24.22 -9.54 12.06
CA GLN A 511 25.60 -9.64 11.56
C GLN A 511 25.64 -9.68 10.03
N GLU A 512 24.71 -10.37 9.39
CA GLU A 512 24.61 -10.42 7.92
C GLU A 512 24.24 -9.04 7.35
N VAL A 513 23.26 -8.35 7.94
CA VAL A 513 22.91 -6.97 7.58
C VAL A 513 24.11 -6.03 7.68
N GLU A 514 24.87 -6.10 8.78
CA GLU A 514 26.04 -5.23 8.96
C GLU A 514 27.17 -5.51 7.94
N ARG A 515 27.38 -6.81 7.58
CA ARG A 515 28.34 -7.17 6.53
C ARG A 515 27.93 -6.63 5.16
N GLN A 516 26.62 -6.72 4.84
CA GLN A 516 26.11 -6.28 3.54
C GLN A 516 26.01 -4.75 3.46
N ARG A 517 25.79 -4.07 4.56
CA ARG A 517 25.54 -2.62 4.64
C ARG A 517 26.57 -1.79 3.90
N ARG A 518 27.86 -2.07 4.04
CA ARG A 518 28.94 -1.29 3.40
C ARG A 518 28.88 -1.31 1.88
N ASN A 519 28.50 -2.44 1.29
CA ASN A 519 28.35 -2.57 -0.16
C ASN A 519 26.98 -2.04 -0.62
N GLU A 520 25.92 -2.34 0.11
CA GLU A 520 24.54 -1.92 -0.17
C GLU A 520 24.40 -0.39 -0.20
N GLU A 521 25.00 0.32 0.74
CA GLU A 521 24.87 1.76 0.92
C GLU A 521 25.89 2.58 0.11
N THR A 522 26.83 1.94 -0.60
CA THR A 522 27.82 2.66 -1.43
C THR A 522 27.09 3.52 -2.47
N PRO A 523 27.18 4.87 -2.42
CA PRO A 523 26.43 5.74 -3.30
C PRO A 523 26.93 5.67 -4.74
N LEU A 524 26.00 5.73 -5.67
CA LEU A 524 26.26 5.91 -7.10
C LEU A 524 26.02 7.39 -7.44
N PRO A 525 27.04 8.08 -8.01
CA PRO A 525 26.88 9.47 -8.41
C PRO A 525 25.77 9.65 -9.44
N ALA A 526 24.94 10.67 -9.28
CA ALA A 526 23.82 10.94 -10.18
C ALA A 526 24.28 11.27 -11.62
N ASP A 527 25.52 11.78 -11.75
CA ASP A 527 26.18 12.12 -13.02
C ASP A 527 26.94 10.94 -13.67
N LEU A 528 26.83 9.72 -13.12
CA LEU A 528 27.53 8.57 -13.65
C LEU A 528 27.03 8.19 -15.05
N ASP A 529 27.94 8.25 -16.03
CA ASP A 529 27.66 7.80 -17.40
C ASP A 529 27.86 6.28 -17.52
N TYR A 530 26.76 5.54 -17.42
CA TYR A 530 26.78 4.09 -17.54
C TYR A 530 27.12 3.61 -18.95
N ALA A 531 26.91 4.42 -20.00
CA ALA A 531 27.23 4.08 -21.38
C ALA A 531 28.75 4.00 -21.61
N ALA A 532 29.52 4.84 -20.91
CA ALA A 532 30.98 4.89 -21.00
C ALA A 532 31.70 3.77 -20.20
N LEU A 533 30.97 3.00 -19.35
CA LEU A 533 31.59 1.96 -18.53
C LEU A 533 31.96 0.73 -19.35
N THR A 534 33.28 0.46 -19.45
CA THR A 534 33.80 -0.75 -20.12
C THR A 534 33.55 -1.97 -19.24
N GLY A 535 33.28 -3.12 -19.88
CA GLY A 535 33.05 -4.41 -19.20
C GLY A 535 31.60 -4.71 -18.85
N LEU A 536 30.67 -3.73 -18.93
CA LEU A 536 29.25 -3.96 -18.81
C LEU A 536 28.65 -4.39 -20.16
N SER A 537 27.68 -5.33 -20.15
CA SER A 537 26.89 -5.65 -21.34
C SER A 537 26.03 -4.48 -21.79
N HIS A 538 25.60 -4.48 -23.05
CA HIS A 538 24.68 -3.44 -23.57
C HIS A 538 23.37 -3.37 -22.75
N GLU A 539 22.79 -4.53 -22.44
CA GLU A 539 21.57 -4.64 -21.63
C GLU A 539 21.76 -4.02 -20.24
N VAL A 540 22.83 -4.36 -19.52
CA VAL A 540 23.13 -3.82 -18.19
C VAL A 540 23.31 -2.30 -18.23
N ARG A 541 24.04 -1.76 -19.24
CA ARG A 541 24.18 -0.32 -19.42
C ARG A 541 22.84 0.36 -19.63
N GLN A 542 22.00 -0.20 -20.49
CA GLN A 542 20.66 0.32 -20.75
C GLN A 542 19.80 0.32 -19.48
N GLN A 543 19.76 -0.79 -18.72
CA GLN A 543 18.98 -0.89 -17.47
C GLN A 543 19.48 0.11 -16.42
N LEU A 544 20.78 0.22 -16.20
CA LEU A 544 21.36 1.18 -15.26
C LEU A 544 21.09 2.62 -15.67
N SER A 545 21.16 2.95 -16.96
CA SER A 545 20.87 4.29 -17.49
C SER A 545 19.39 4.66 -17.34
N GLN A 546 18.49 3.70 -17.47
CA GLN A 546 17.04 3.91 -17.30
C GLN A 546 16.63 4.07 -15.84
N VAL A 547 17.15 3.19 -14.96
CA VAL A 547 16.77 3.17 -13.55
C VAL A 547 17.51 4.23 -12.75
N ARG A 548 18.77 4.53 -13.09
CA ARG A 548 19.67 5.44 -12.36
C ARG A 548 19.65 5.18 -10.86
N PRO A 549 20.09 3.98 -10.41
CA PRO A 549 20.07 3.62 -9.00
C PRO A 549 20.95 4.55 -8.16
N GLY A 550 20.50 4.89 -6.94
CA GLY A 550 21.26 5.75 -6.04
C GLY A 550 22.38 5.04 -5.28
N THR A 551 22.32 3.70 -5.19
CA THR A 551 23.35 2.90 -4.48
C THR A 551 23.72 1.64 -5.25
N ILE A 552 24.87 1.06 -4.89
CA ILE A 552 25.32 -0.23 -5.42
C ILE A 552 24.31 -1.35 -5.13
N GLY A 553 23.71 -1.37 -3.93
CA GLY A 553 22.69 -2.35 -3.58
C GLY A 553 21.47 -2.25 -4.49
N GLN A 554 20.97 -1.05 -4.74
CA GLN A 554 19.89 -0.82 -5.71
C GLN A 554 20.28 -1.30 -7.12
N ALA A 555 21.48 -1.00 -7.57
CA ALA A 555 21.97 -1.47 -8.87
C ALA A 555 21.95 -3.00 -8.98
N GLY A 556 22.39 -3.70 -7.93
CA GLY A 556 22.40 -5.17 -7.90
C GLY A 556 21.01 -5.83 -7.90
N ARG A 557 19.96 -5.08 -7.53
CA ARG A 557 18.57 -5.57 -7.54
C ARG A 557 17.81 -5.31 -8.85
N ILE A 558 18.40 -4.55 -9.76
CA ILE A 558 17.81 -4.32 -11.09
C ILE A 558 17.83 -5.63 -11.89
N PRO A 559 16.71 -6.07 -12.49
CA PRO A 559 16.67 -7.25 -13.33
C PRO A 559 17.71 -7.18 -14.47
N GLY A 560 18.51 -8.24 -14.63
CA GLY A 560 19.57 -8.30 -15.63
C GLY A 560 20.95 -7.82 -15.15
N VAL A 561 21.05 -7.11 -14.03
CA VAL A 561 22.34 -6.73 -13.44
C VAL A 561 22.93 -7.90 -12.66
N THR A 562 24.10 -8.36 -13.09
CA THR A 562 24.77 -9.52 -12.48
C THR A 562 25.75 -9.11 -11.38
N PRO A 563 26.16 -10.02 -10.47
CA PRO A 563 27.22 -9.75 -9.49
C PRO A 563 28.54 -9.27 -10.12
N ALA A 564 28.87 -9.75 -11.33
CA ALA A 564 30.02 -9.26 -12.08
C ALA A 564 29.89 -7.79 -12.48
N ALA A 565 28.70 -7.37 -12.92
CA ALA A 565 28.41 -5.97 -13.22
C ALA A 565 28.53 -5.09 -11.99
N VAL A 566 28.04 -5.54 -10.83
CA VAL A 566 28.20 -4.84 -9.54
C VAL A 566 29.67 -4.67 -9.18
N SER A 567 30.50 -5.70 -9.39
CA SER A 567 31.93 -5.63 -9.15
C SER A 567 32.63 -4.60 -10.06
N ILE A 568 32.20 -4.49 -11.32
CA ILE A 568 32.72 -3.47 -12.25
C ILE A 568 32.35 -2.06 -11.78
N LEU A 569 31.13 -1.84 -11.31
CA LEU A 569 30.71 -0.56 -10.73
C LEU A 569 31.59 -0.18 -9.52
N LEU A 570 31.81 -1.11 -8.59
CA LEU A 570 32.67 -0.89 -7.42
C LEU A 570 34.11 -0.52 -7.80
N VAL A 571 34.69 -1.23 -8.77
CA VAL A 571 36.06 -0.94 -9.29
C VAL A 571 36.10 0.46 -9.92
N HIS A 572 35.08 0.83 -10.69
CA HIS A 572 34.99 2.15 -11.30
C HIS A 572 34.88 3.27 -10.25
N LEU A 573 34.05 3.12 -9.25
CA LEU A 573 33.92 4.07 -8.14
C LEU A 573 35.24 4.25 -7.39
N LYS A 574 35.96 3.16 -7.11
CA LYS A 574 37.27 3.20 -6.47
C LYS A 574 38.32 3.94 -7.33
N LYS A 575 38.33 3.72 -8.63
CA LYS A 575 39.23 4.47 -9.56
C LYS A 575 38.89 5.97 -9.55
N ARG A 576 37.58 6.33 -9.61
CA ARG A 576 37.14 7.72 -9.60
C ARG A 576 37.53 8.44 -8.30
N SER A 577 37.43 7.77 -7.14
CA SER A 577 37.85 8.31 -5.84
C SER A 577 39.37 8.55 -5.74
N LEU A 578 40.16 7.71 -6.38
CA LEU A 578 41.63 7.86 -6.43
C LEU A 578 42.07 8.99 -7.38
N THR A 579 41.43 9.12 -8.56
CA THR A 579 41.71 10.21 -9.50
C THR A 579 41.21 11.58 -9.00
N GLY A 580 40.14 11.62 -8.20
CA GLY A 580 39.64 12.86 -7.55
C GLY A 580 40.59 13.38 -6.45
N ARG A 581 41.26 12.48 -5.73
CA ARG A 581 42.27 12.85 -4.72
C ARG A 581 43.58 13.38 -5.32
N SER A 582 43.92 12.96 -6.53
CA SER A 582 45.15 13.43 -7.19
C SER A 582 45.03 14.79 -7.92
N ARG A 583 43.82 15.40 -7.92
CA ARG A 583 43.58 16.75 -8.48
C ARG A 583 43.46 17.83 -7.42
N VAL A 584 43.56 17.51 -6.12
CA VAL A 584 43.48 18.42 -4.96
C VAL A 584 44.79 18.44 -4.15
N ALA A 585 45.86 17.76 -4.66
CA ALA A 585 47.20 17.79 -4.11
C ALA A 585 48.12 18.70 -4.94
#